data_05a8536a5f62f1c61d5acee8e1f2a5ca
#
_entry.id   05a8536a5f62f1c61d5acee8e1f2a5ca
#
_cell.length_a   1.000
_cell.length_b   1.000
_cell.length_c   1.000
_cell.angle_alpha   90.00
_cell.angle_beta   90.00
_cell.angle_gamma   90.00
#
_symmetry.space_group_name_H-M   'P 1'
#
loop_
_entity.id
_entity.type
_entity.pdbx_description
1 polymer ?
#
loop_
_entity_poly.entity_id
_entity_poly.type
_entity_poly.pdbx_seq_one_letter_code
_entity_poly.pdbx_strand_id
1 'polypeptide(L)'
;MKRNKLLLSAFAVAALITGSIMYAADHIDTPAVTGQSSDITDLYVFRGQDVNNLVFVANTQGLLAPGATAAAKFDENTVIEFNIDNNADNIEDLVIQCKYDVASNSMQVYGPVAPSEKGTRSKLEGSVKASAVVTAYGAAPIIGTGGGIKVFAGPRDDPFFFDLNRYKAILAGTAPGFNNPGTDTFAGTNVLSIVVEVPKTLLGTAASINVWVETKKKI
;
A
#
# COMPACT_ATOMS: atom_id res chain seq x y z
N MET A 1 5.41 -49.14 5.72
CA MET A 1 6.29 -48.03 5.27
C MET A 1 5.70 -47.11 4.19
N LYS A 2 4.96 -47.57 3.20
CA LYS A 2 4.41 -46.73 2.11
C LYS A 2 3.31 -45.76 2.62
N ARG A 3 2.44 -46.18 3.56
CA ARG A 3 1.32 -45.37 4.08
C ARG A 3 1.78 -44.18 4.90
N ASN A 4 2.87 -44.30 5.69
CA ASN A 4 3.39 -43.21 6.48
C ASN A 4 4.12 -42.15 5.62
N LYS A 5 4.74 -42.56 4.50
CA LYS A 5 5.35 -41.61 3.55
C LYS A 5 4.27 -40.78 2.81
N LEU A 6 3.13 -41.40 2.49
CA LEU A 6 2.02 -40.72 1.85
C LEU A 6 1.38 -39.67 2.81
N LEU A 7 1.22 -40.00 4.09
CA LEU A 7 0.73 -39.10 5.10
C LEU A 7 1.71 -37.95 5.38
N LEU A 8 3.01 -38.21 5.40
CA LEU A 8 4.04 -37.17 5.57
C LEU A 8 4.10 -36.24 4.37
N SER A 9 3.97 -36.76 3.14
CA SER A 9 3.92 -35.89 1.95
C SER A 9 2.64 -35.07 1.87
N ALA A 10 1.49 -35.62 2.25
CA ALA A 10 0.24 -34.87 2.34
C ALA A 10 0.30 -33.75 3.39
N PHE A 11 0.94 -34.02 4.53
CA PHE A 11 1.13 -33.01 5.59
C PHE A 11 2.11 -31.91 5.16
N ALA A 12 3.20 -32.27 4.46
CA ALA A 12 4.16 -31.30 3.93
C ALA A 12 3.55 -30.41 2.83
N VAL A 13 2.71 -30.97 1.95
CA VAL A 13 1.98 -30.21 0.94
C VAL A 13 0.94 -29.30 1.60
N ALA A 14 0.22 -29.78 2.60
CA ALA A 14 -0.73 -28.95 3.35
C ALA A 14 -0.03 -27.79 4.09
N ALA A 15 1.14 -28.04 4.70
CA ALA A 15 1.93 -27.02 5.36
C ALA A 15 2.50 -25.97 4.39
N LEU A 16 2.93 -26.39 3.19
CA LEU A 16 3.37 -25.48 2.12
C LEU A 16 2.22 -24.63 1.59
N ILE A 17 1.04 -25.22 1.40
CA ILE A 17 -0.15 -24.49 0.95
C ILE A 17 -0.58 -23.48 2.03
N THR A 18 -0.60 -23.89 3.30
CA THR A 18 -0.95 -22.99 4.41
C THR A 18 0.05 -21.84 4.54
N GLY A 19 1.36 -22.12 4.38
CA GLY A 19 2.41 -21.11 4.36
C GLY A 19 2.27 -20.14 3.18
N SER A 20 1.96 -20.63 1.97
CA SER A 20 1.77 -19.76 0.80
C SER A 20 0.50 -18.90 0.88
N ILE A 21 -0.55 -19.34 1.57
CA ILE A 21 -1.76 -18.54 1.82
C ILE A 21 -1.45 -17.37 2.75
N MET A 22 -0.58 -17.58 3.74
CA MET A 22 -0.15 -16.53 4.67
C MET A 22 0.69 -15.45 3.96
N TYR A 23 1.41 -15.82 2.89
CA TYR A 23 2.23 -14.89 2.09
C TYR A 23 1.47 -14.20 0.94
N ALA A 24 0.29 -14.68 0.58
CA ALA A 24 -0.47 -14.16 -0.57
C ALA A 24 -1.52 -13.11 -0.20
N ALA A 25 -1.77 -12.88 1.08
CA ALA A 25 -2.68 -11.84 1.57
C ALA A 25 -1.83 -10.80 2.31
N ASP A 26 -1.61 -9.67 1.67
CA ASP A 26 -0.85 -8.52 2.16
C ASP A 26 -1.43 -7.89 3.45
N HIS A 27 -2.55 -8.40 3.91
CA HIS A 27 -3.21 -8.04 5.16
C HIS A 27 -2.90 -9.01 6.32
N ILE A 28 -1.92 -9.91 6.14
CA ILE A 28 -1.47 -10.87 7.17
C ILE A 28 0.04 -10.73 7.33
N ASP A 29 0.44 -9.70 8.02
CA ASP A 29 1.82 -9.31 8.21
C ASP A 29 2.51 -9.99 9.37
N THR A 30 3.84 -9.82 9.41
CA THR A 30 4.62 -10.26 10.56
C THR A 30 4.19 -9.49 11.82
N PRO A 31 4.24 -10.10 13.00
CA PRO A 31 3.86 -9.42 14.26
C PRO A 31 4.60 -8.11 14.53
N ALA A 32 5.72 -7.88 13.87
CA ALA A 32 6.53 -6.68 14.04
C ALA A 32 5.92 -5.42 13.42
N VAL A 33 5.07 -5.56 12.39
CA VAL A 33 4.46 -4.44 11.66
C VAL A 33 2.94 -4.43 11.71
N THR A 34 2.31 -5.59 11.98
CA THR A 34 0.85 -5.76 11.99
C THR A 34 0.15 -4.67 12.81
N GLY A 35 -0.77 -3.95 12.15
CA GLY A 35 -1.59 -2.92 12.77
C GLY A 35 -0.85 -1.62 13.12
N GLN A 36 0.41 -1.47 12.69
CA GLN A 36 1.13 -0.20 12.81
C GLN A 36 0.85 0.67 11.59
N SER A 37 0.98 1.99 11.76
CA SER A 37 0.83 2.95 10.65
C SER A 37 1.93 2.86 9.58
N SER A 38 2.97 2.07 9.83
CA SER A 38 4.04 1.73 8.88
C SER A 38 3.77 0.44 8.10
N ASP A 39 2.68 -0.26 8.40
CA ASP A 39 2.27 -1.50 7.77
C ASP A 39 1.55 -1.18 6.46
N ILE A 40 2.21 -1.44 5.32
CA ILE A 40 1.62 -1.21 4.00
C ILE A 40 0.71 -2.38 3.68
N THR A 41 -0.55 -2.09 3.37
CA THR A 41 -1.52 -3.11 2.98
C THR A 41 -1.68 -3.21 1.47
N ASP A 42 -1.60 -2.07 0.76
CA ASP A 42 -1.84 -2.04 -0.68
C ASP A 42 -1.02 -0.96 -1.38
N LEU A 43 -0.69 -1.24 -2.64
CA LEU A 43 -0.21 -0.29 -3.62
C LEU A 43 -1.12 -0.33 -4.84
N TYR A 44 -1.64 0.84 -5.23
CA TYR A 44 -2.32 0.99 -6.52
C TYR A 44 -1.66 2.09 -7.34
N VAL A 45 -1.48 1.83 -8.64
CA VAL A 45 -1.02 2.84 -9.60
C VAL A 45 -1.91 2.77 -10.83
N PHE A 46 -2.57 3.88 -11.14
CA PHE A 46 -3.51 3.93 -12.26
C PHE A 46 -3.57 5.32 -12.89
N ARG A 47 -4.21 5.41 -14.04
CA ARG A 47 -4.43 6.66 -14.75
C ARG A 47 -5.46 7.52 -14.01
N GLY A 48 -5.13 8.79 -13.79
CA GLY A 48 -6.06 9.78 -13.22
C GLY A 48 -7.22 10.11 -14.15
N GLN A 49 -8.15 10.94 -13.65
CA GLN A 49 -9.22 11.51 -14.48
C GLN A 49 -8.63 12.34 -15.63
N ASP A 50 -7.59 13.12 -15.35
CA ASP A 50 -6.72 13.63 -16.40
C ASP A 50 -5.80 12.49 -16.87
N VAL A 51 -5.95 12.10 -18.13
CA VAL A 51 -5.17 10.98 -18.73
C VAL A 51 -3.67 11.24 -18.78
N ASN A 52 -3.24 12.50 -18.60
CA ASN A 52 -1.84 12.91 -18.53
C ASN A 52 -1.24 12.71 -17.13
N ASN A 53 -2.04 12.34 -16.14
CA ASN A 53 -1.61 12.10 -14.78
C ASN A 53 -1.64 10.59 -14.44
N LEU A 54 -0.76 10.19 -13.52
CA LEU A 54 -0.83 8.94 -12.79
C LEU A 54 -1.18 9.20 -11.33
N VAL A 55 -1.97 8.30 -10.77
CA VAL A 55 -2.34 8.28 -9.36
C VAL A 55 -1.61 7.14 -8.69
N PHE A 56 -0.91 7.45 -7.61
CA PHE A 56 -0.22 6.52 -6.73
C PHE A 56 -0.99 6.48 -5.42
N VAL A 57 -1.33 5.29 -4.95
CA VAL A 57 -2.03 5.07 -3.68
C VAL A 57 -1.22 4.09 -2.84
N ALA A 58 -0.90 4.48 -1.62
CA ALA A 58 -0.43 3.57 -0.59
C ALA A 58 -1.46 3.53 0.55
N ASN A 59 -1.94 2.34 0.86
CA ASN A 59 -2.74 2.11 2.05
C ASN A 59 -1.83 1.54 3.13
N THR A 60 -2.05 2.00 4.36
CA THR A 60 -1.31 1.54 5.54
C THR A 60 -2.27 1.29 6.69
N GLN A 61 -1.81 0.54 7.70
CA GLN A 61 -2.59 0.23 8.90
C GLN A 61 -3.96 -0.38 8.57
N GLY A 62 -3.95 -1.50 7.86
CA GLY A 62 -5.15 -2.20 7.43
C GLY A 62 -5.98 -2.78 8.57
N LEU A 63 -7.20 -3.20 8.21
CA LEU A 63 -8.22 -3.81 9.07
C LEU A 63 -8.67 -2.91 10.24
N LEU A 64 -8.65 -1.60 10.03
CA LEU A 64 -9.19 -0.66 11.02
C LEU A 64 -10.71 -0.82 11.13
N ALA A 65 -11.19 -1.31 12.27
CA ALA A 65 -12.62 -1.31 12.54
C ALA A 65 -13.16 0.13 12.59
N PRO A 66 -14.41 0.40 12.19
CA PRO A 66 -14.99 1.75 12.18
C PRO A 66 -14.83 2.51 13.50
N GLY A 67 -14.98 1.81 14.64
CA GLY A 67 -14.81 2.41 15.98
C GLY A 67 -13.37 2.79 16.33
N ALA A 68 -12.37 2.21 15.69
CA ALA A 68 -10.95 2.50 15.89
C ALA A 68 -10.42 3.54 14.88
N THR A 69 -11.09 3.71 13.75
CA THR A 69 -10.61 4.49 12.61
C THR A 69 -10.33 5.96 12.93
N ALA A 70 -11.19 6.59 13.74
CA ALA A 70 -11.02 8.00 14.11
C ALA A 70 -9.75 8.28 14.95
N ALA A 71 -9.21 7.25 15.62
CA ALA A 71 -8.00 7.34 16.43
C ALA A 71 -6.72 7.01 15.64
N ALA A 72 -6.85 6.41 14.45
CA ALA A 72 -5.72 6.03 13.63
C ALA A 72 -4.95 7.27 13.13
N LYS A 73 -3.61 7.19 13.15
CA LYS A 73 -2.74 8.31 12.74
C LYS A 73 -1.52 7.77 11.99
N PHE A 74 -1.06 8.54 11.03
CA PHE A 74 0.25 8.33 10.41
C PHE A 74 1.38 8.54 11.43
N ASP A 75 2.50 7.84 11.25
CA ASP A 75 3.69 7.97 12.10
C ASP A 75 4.62 9.07 11.53
N GLU A 76 4.94 10.07 12.35
CA GLU A 76 5.86 11.16 11.98
C GLU A 76 7.31 10.71 11.74
N ASN A 77 7.68 9.54 12.24
CA ASN A 77 9.01 8.95 12.09
C ASN A 77 9.12 8.01 10.88
N THR A 78 8.05 7.89 10.12
CA THR A 78 7.97 7.02 8.94
C THR A 78 7.77 7.87 7.68
N VAL A 79 8.51 7.54 6.64
CA VAL A 79 8.30 8.02 5.27
C VAL A 79 7.70 6.87 4.46
N ILE A 80 6.59 7.11 3.78
CA ILE A 80 6.07 6.22 2.76
C ILE A 80 6.68 6.65 1.43
N GLU A 81 7.43 5.76 0.81
CA GLU A 81 8.20 6.04 -0.39
C GLU A 81 7.74 5.20 -1.56
N PHE A 82 7.22 5.85 -2.60
CA PHE A 82 6.97 5.21 -3.88
C PHE A 82 8.26 5.28 -4.69
N ASN A 83 8.79 4.13 -5.03
CA ASN A 83 9.97 3.97 -5.86
C ASN A 83 9.52 3.77 -7.30
N ILE A 84 10.17 4.43 -8.23
CA ILE A 84 9.83 4.43 -9.66
C ILE A 84 11.08 4.11 -10.45
N ASP A 85 11.06 2.96 -11.13
CA ASP A 85 12.04 2.57 -12.14
C ASP A 85 11.45 2.90 -13.52
N ASN A 86 12.08 3.81 -14.24
CA ASN A 86 11.63 4.25 -15.55
C ASN A 86 12.59 3.83 -16.68
N ASN A 87 13.57 2.96 -16.37
CA ASN A 87 14.52 2.41 -17.35
C ASN A 87 14.53 0.87 -17.40
N ALA A 88 13.75 0.20 -16.50
CA ALA A 88 13.57 -1.24 -16.38
C ALA A 88 14.83 -2.00 -15.92
N ASP A 89 15.66 -1.36 -15.07
CA ASP A 89 16.81 -2.01 -14.45
C ASP A 89 16.54 -2.54 -13.03
N ASN A 90 15.31 -2.38 -12.53
CA ASN A 90 14.84 -2.73 -11.19
C ASN A 90 15.53 -1.95 -10.06
N ILE A 91 16.03 -0.77 -10.37
CA ILE A 91 16.58 0.20 -9.41
C ILE A 91 15.75 1.49 -9.56
N GLU A 92 15.43 2.12 -8.47
CA GLU A 92 14.66 3.36 -8.50
C GLU A 92 15.45 4.50 -9.16
N ASP A 93 14.84 5.12 -10.18
CA ASP A 93 15.34 6.34 -10.84
C ASP A 93 14.74 7.58 -10.20
N LEU A 94 13.50 7.47 -9.71
CA LEU A 94 12.76 8.53 -9.04
C LEU A 94 12.08 8.01 -7.78
N VAL A 95 11.93 8.90 -6.81
CA VAL A 95 11.12 8.63 -5.61
C VAL A 95 10.08 9.72 -5.39
N ILE A 96 8.90 9.32 -4.90
CA ILE A 96 7.89 10.20 -4.32
C ILE A 96 7.81 9.84 -2.85
N GLN A 97 8.14 10.78 -1.98
CA GLN A 97 8.20 10.55 -0.54
C GLN A 97 7.08 11.29 0.16
N CYS A 98 6.31 10.56 0.95
CA CYS A 98 5.20 11.09 1.74
C CYS A 98 5.57 11.05 3.22
N LYS A 99 5.63 12.20 3.86
CA LYS A 99 5.98 12.35 5.27
C LYS A 99 4.88 13.08 6.01
N TYR A 100 4.41 12.48 7.10
CA TYR A 100 3.46 13.15 7.99
C TYR A 100 4.18 14.17 8.86
N ASP A 101 3.64 15.39 8.88
CA ASP A 101 4.06 16.48 9.76
C ASP A 101 3.00 16.67 10.85
N VAL A 102 3.36 16.28 12.08
CA VAL A 102 2.45 16.35 13.23
C VAL A 102 2.10 17.79 13.63
N ALA A 103 3.02 18.74 13.41
CA ALA A 103 2.80 20.14 13.82
C ALA A 103 1.71 20.81 13.00
N SER A 104 1.64 20.53 11.70
CA SER A 104 0.61 21.07 10.80
C SER A 104 -0.54 20.07 10.55
N ASN A 105 -0.47 18.87 11.13
CA ASN A 105 -1.38 17.75 10.84
C ASN A 105 -1.55 17.53 9.33
N SER A 106 -0.45 17.53 8.59
CA SER A 106 -0.47 17.41 7.13
C SER A 106 0.44 16.32 6.61
N MET A 107 0.06 15.74 5.47
CA MET A 107 0.91 14.89 4.66
C MET A 107 1.67 15.75 3.68
N GLN A 108 3.00 15.77 3.80
CA GLN A 108 3.91 16.47 2.91
C GLN A 108 4.43 15.52 1.85
N VAL A 109 4.45 15.96 0.59
CA VAL A 109 4.94 15.19 -0.55
C VAL A 109 6.19 15.85 -1.11
N TYR A 110 7.24 15.04 -1.28
CA TYR A 110 8.52 15.40 -1.86
C TYR A 110 8.70 14.62 -3.17
N GLY A 111 9.38 15.19 -4.13
CA GLY A 111 9.56 14.56 -5.44
C GLY A 111 8.37 14.77 -6.40
N PRO A 112 8.33 14.02 -7.54
CA PRO A 112 9.31 13.04 -8.00
C PRO A 112 10.70 13.62 -8.18
N VAL A 113 11.72 12.91 -7.70
CA VAL A 113 13.11 13.34 -7.75
C VAL A 113 14.04 12.12 -7.72
N ALA A 114 15.20 12.21 -8.34
CA ALA A 114 16.20 11.16 -8.24
C ALA A 114 16.67 11.02 -6.78
N PRO A 115 16.67 9.81 -6.20
CA PRO A 115 17.12 9.61 -4.83
C PRO A 115 18.64 9.74 -4.72
N SER A 116 19.12 10.33 -3.63
CA SER A 116 20.55 10.38 -3.33
C SER A 116 21.08 9.08 -2.73
N GLU A 117 20.21 8.29 -2.12
CA GLU A 117 20.47 6.93 -1.64
C GLU A 117 19.43 5.98 -2.23
N LYS A 118 19.86 4.77 -2.61
CA LYS A 118 19.00 3.76 -3.26
C LYS A 118 18.86 2.51 -2.39
N GLY A 119 17.80 1.75 -2.63
CA GLY A 119 17.53 0.49 -1.96
C GLY A 119 16.94 0.69 -0.56
N THR A 120 17.44 -0.04 0.43
CA THR A 120 16.86 -0.10 1.78
C THR A 120 17.03 1.18 2.61
N ARG A 121 17.91 2.07 2.19
CA ARG A 121 18.12 3.37 2.83
C ARG A 121 17.45 4.47 2.03
N SER A 122 17.01 5.50 2.71
CA SER A 122 16.42 6.67 2.06
C SER A 122 16.75 7.93 2.86
N LYS A 123 16.83 9.02 2.15
CA LYS A 123 16.98 10.38 2.64
C LYS A 123 15.81 11.20 2.14
N LEU A 124 15.32 12.12 2.95
CA LEU A 124 14.28 13.01 2.47
C LEU A 124 14.85 13.97 1.42
N GLU A 125 14.32 13.92 0.21
CA GLU A 125 14.90 14.56 -0.97
C GLU A 125 14.25 15.91 -1.29
N GLY A 126 15.08 16.93 -1.40
CA GLY A 126 14.65 18.26 -1.86
C GLY A 126 13.74 19.00 -0.87
N SER A 127 12.66 19.59 -1.40
CA SER A 127 11.69 20.37 -0.63
C SER A 127 10.26 19.89 -0.88
N VAL A 128 9.35 20.23 0.04
CA VAL A 128 7.91 19.95 -0.10
C VAL A 128 7.39 20.50 -1.42
N LYS A 129 6.79 19.64 -2.24
CA LYS A 129 6.16 19.99 -3.51
C LYS A 129 4.67 20.24 -3.37
N ALA A 130 4.00 19.41 -2.57
CA ALA A 130 2.59 19.54 -2.26
C ALA A 130 2.33 19.08 -0.82
N SER A 131 1.26 19.55 -0.21
CA SER A 131 0.83 19.06 1.10
C SER A 131 -0.69 19.16 1.23
N ALA A 132 -1.28 18.27 2.03
CA ALA A 132 -2.68 18.31 2.41
C ALA A 132 -2.84 18.07 3.91
N VAL A 133 -3.74 18.81 4.54
CA VAL A 133 -4.19 18.48 5.89
C VAL A 133 -4.79 17.09 5.89
N VAL A 134 -4.42 16.26 6.87
CA VAL A 134 -4.98 14.91 7.00
C VAL A 134 -6.48 15.01 7.23
N THR A 135 -7.24 14.42 6.32
CA THR A 135 -8.70 14.40 6.40
C THR A 135 -9.16 13.53 7.57
N ALA A 136 -10.01 14.03 8.42
CA ALA A 136 -10.58 13.27 9.52
C ALA A 136 -11.54 12.18 9.02
N TYR A 137 -11.71 11.10 9.81
CA TYR A 137 -12.66 10.04 9.49
C TYR A 137 -14.09 10.60 9.36
N GLY A 138 -14.78 10.18 8.30
CA GLY A 138 -16.15 10.65 7.99
C GLY A 138 -16.25 12.05 7.37
N ALA A 139 -15.13 12.79 7.26
CA ALA A 139 -15.13 14.11 6.64
C ALA A 139 -14.97 14.05 5.12
N ALA A 140 -15.42 15.10 4.44
CA ALA A 140 -15.15 15.30 3.01
C ALA A 140 -13.65 15.38 2.75
N PRO A 141 -13.16 14.83 1.61
CA PRO A 141 -11.73 14.82 1.29
C PRO A 141 -11.14 16.23 1.21
N ILE A 142 -10.02 16.43 1.89
CA ILE A 142 -9.21 17.65 1.78
C ILE A 142 -8.08 17.34 0.79
N ILE A 143 -8.10 18.01 -0.36
CA ILE A 143 -7.09 17.83 -1.41
C ILE A 143 -6.14 19.01 -1.39
N GLY A 144 -4.86 18.73 -1.17
CA GLY A 144 -3.79 19.71 -1.31
C GLY A 144 -3.21 19.70 -2.72
N THR A 145 -2.65 20.84 -3.14
CA THR A 145 -2.03 20.97 -4.47
C THR A 145 -0.72 21.74 -4.38
N GLY A 146 0.24 21.40 -5.23
CA GLY A 146 1.49 22.12 -5.37
C GLY A 146 2.37 21.51 -6.46
N GLY A 147 3.08 22.34 -7.23
CA GLY A 147 3.96 21.85 -8.30
C GLY A 147 3.28 20.97 -9.37
N GLY A 148 1.97 21.14 -9.58
CA GLY A 148 1.17 20.27 -10.46
C GLY A 148 0.72 18.95 -9.83
N ILE A 149 1.14 18.66 -8.60
CA ILE A 149 0.81 17.45 -7.84
C ILE A 149 -0.42 17.70 -7.01
N LYS A 150 -1.32 16.71 -6.91
CA LYS A 150 -2.42 16.70 -5.94
C LYS A 150 -2.15 15.62 -4.90
N VAL A 151 -2.49 15.90 -3.66
CA VAL A 151 -2.31 14.98 -2.54
C VAL A 151 -3.55 14.90 -1.68
N PHE A 152 -3.87 13.70 -1.24
CA PHE A 152 -4.84 13.40 -0.20
C PHE A 152 -4.17 12.48 0.84
N ALA A 153 -4.53 12.66 2.11
CA ALA A 153 -4.21 11.70 3.16
C ALA A 153 -5.36 11.63 4.18
N GLY A 154 -5.64 10.44 4.67
CA GLY A 154 -6.65 10.20 5.69
C GLY A 154 -7.27 8.82 5.63
N PRO A 155 -8.11 8.47 6.63
CA PRO A 155 -8.79 7.19 6.64
C PRO A 155 -9.80 7.08 5.50
N ARG A 156 -9.85 5.89 4.89
CA ARG A 156 -10.80 5.50 3.84
C ARG A 156 -11.24 4.06 4.05
N ASP A 157 -12.40 3.74 3.49
CA ASP A 157 -12.82 2.35 3.31
C ASP A 157 -11.73 1.57 2.58
N ASP A 158 -11.46 0.35 3.04
CA ASP A 158 -10.49 -0.52 2.39
C ASP A 158 -11.02 -0.94 1.01
N PRO A 159 -10.38 -0.55 -0.08
CA PRO A 159 -10.87 -0.85 -1.43
C PRO A 159 -10.60 -2.30 -1.84
N PHE A 160 -9.86 -3.06 -1.05
CA PHE A 160 -9.50 -4.44 -1.36
C PHE A 160 -10.70 -5.36 -1.19
N PHE A 161 -11.08 -6.05 -2.28
CA PHE A 161 -12.14 -7.05 -2.27
C PHE A 161 -11.55 -8.46 -2.37
N PHE A 162 -11.79 -9.30 -1.37
CA PHE A 162 -11.39 -10.69 -1.43
C PHE A 162 -12.28 -11.62 -0.60
N ASP A 163 -12.78 -12.70 -1.23
CA ASP A 163 -13.51 -13.76 -0.54
C ASP A 163 -12.54 -14.81 0.02
N LEU A 164 -11.88 -14.47 1.13
CA LEU A 164 -10.86 -15.30 1.76
C LEU A 164 -11.41 -16.67 2.21
N ASN A 165 -12.61 -16.72 2.74
CA ASN A 165 -13.21 -17.98 3.20
C ASN A 165 -13.46 -18.92 2.02
N ARG A 166 -13.97 -18.38 0.90
CA ARG A 166 -14.20 -19.16 -0.31
C ARG A 166 -12.88 -19.61 -0.93
N TYR A 167 -11.88 -18.75 -0.97
CA TYR A 167 -10.53 -19.10 -1.41
C TYR A 167 -9.94 -20.27 -0.61
N LYS A 168 -10.03 -20.22 0.73
CA LYS A 168 -9.60 -21.33 1.60
C LYS A 168 -10.35 -22.64 1.29
N ALA A 169 -11.65 -22.55 1.03
CA ALA A 169 -12.46 -23.73 0.67
C ALA A 169 -12.06 -24.33 -0.69
N ILE A 170 -11.71 -23.49 -1.67
CA ILE A 170 -11.19 -23.94 -2.98
C ILE A 170 -9.86 -24.67 -2.79
N LEU A 171 -8.93 -24.10 -2.03
CA LEU A 171 -7.63 -24.73 -1.75
C LEU A 171 -7.76 -26.07 -0.98
N ALA A 172 -8.74 -26.15 -0.10
CA ALA A 172 -9.06 -27.39 0.63
C ALA A 172 -9.82 -28.43 -0.24
N GLY A 173 -10.14 -28.12 -1.49
CA GLY A 173 -10.92 -28.98 -2.38
C GLY A 173 -12.38 -29.15 -1.97
N THR A 174 -12.90 -28.30 -1.06
CA THR A 174 -14.29 -28.34 -0.58
C THR A 174 -15.24 -27.41 -1.37
N ALA A 175 -14.69 -26.61 -2.27
CA ALA A 175 -15.43 -25.72 -3.16
C ALA A 175 -14.85 -25.76 -4.57
N PRO A 176 -15.71 -25.76 -5.65
CA PRO A 176 -15.24 -25.87 -7.03
C PRO A 176 -14.70 -24.56 -7.62
N GLY A 177 -14.95 -23.41 -6.97
CA GLY A 177 -14.56 -22.07 -7.45
C GLY A 177 -15.19 -20.97 -6.61
N PHE A 178 -14.94 -19.71 -6.98
CA PHE A 178 -15.53 -18.53 -6.33
C PHE A 178 -17.05 -18.45 -6.61
N ASN A 179 -17.78 -17.83 -5.69
CA ASN A 179 -19.17 -17.47 -5.87
C ASN A 179 -19.30 -16.21 -6.73
N ASN A 180 -20.48 -16.03 -7.34
CA ASN A 180 -20.84 -14.80 -8.02
C ASN A 180 -22.26 -14.37 -7.58
N PRO A 181 -22.39 -13.31 -6.78
CA PRO A 181 -21.33 -12.50 -6.19
C PRO A 181 -20.55 -13.27 -5.12
N GLY A 182 -19.29 -12.86 -4.88
CA GLY A 182 -18.49 -13.31 -3.76
C GLY A 182 -18.85 -12.59 -2.46
N THR A 183 -18.19 -12.97 -1.37
CA THR A 183 -18.31 -12.31 -0.07
C THR A 183 -17.01 -11.54 0.23
N ASP A 184 -17.12 -10.23 0.42
CA ASP A 184 -15.97 -9.42 0.78
C ASP A 184 -15.59 -9.63 2.25
N THR A 185 -14.39 -10.16 2.48
CA THR A 185 -13.86 -10.38 3.84
C THR A 185 -13.45 -9.07 4.52
N PHE A 186 -13.15 -8.04 3.74
CA PHE A 186 -12.67 -6.74 4.21
C PHE A 186 -13.79 -5.70 4.31
N ALA A 187 -15.02 -6.07 3.95
CA ALA A 187 -16.18 -5.18 4.02
C ALA A 187 -16.32 -4.52 5.41
N GLY A 188 -16.40 -3.20 5.42
CA GLY A 188 -16.55 -2.40 6.64
C GLY A 188 -15.27 -2.21 7.44
N THR A 189 -14.11 -2.58 6.91
CA THR A 189 -12.81 -2.18 7.46
C THR A 189 -12.28 -0.95 6.74
N ASN A 190 -11.38 -0.22 7.40
CA ASN A 190 -10.76 0.98 6.88
C ASN A 190 -9.23 0.85 6.88
N VAL A 191 -8.59 1.73 6.13
CA VAL A 191 -7.13 1.89 6.03
C VAL A 191 -6.76 3.36 6.19
N LEU A 192 -5.51 3.67 6.46
CA LEU A 192 -4.95 5.00 6.25
C LEU A 192 -4.44 5.08 4.80
N SER A 193 -5.09 5.90 3.98
CA SER A 193 -4.73 6.08 2.57
C SER A 193 -3.91 7.34 2.35
N ILE A 194 -2.87 7.23 1.52
CA ILE A 194 -2.14 8.34 0.92
C ILE A 194 -2.34 8.24 -0.59
N VAL A 195 -2.84 9.31 -1.20
CA VAL A 195 -3.08 9.37 -2.65
C VAL A 195 -2.30 10.55 -3.22
N VAL A 196 -1.45 10.29 -4.21
CA VAL A 196 -0.65 11.31 -4.90
C VAL A 196 -0.92 11.23 -6.39
N GLU A 197 -1.50 12.27 -6.96
CA GLU A 197 -1.70 12.40 -8.42
C GLU A 197 -0.60 13.27 -9.01
N VAL A 198 0.14 12.73 -9.97
CA VAL A 198 1.36 13.33 -10.52
C VAL A 198 1.27 13.41 -12.05
N PRO A 199 1.61 14.57 -12.66
CA PRO A 199 1.76 14.67 -14.11
C PRO A 199 2.83 13.70 -14.64
N LYS A 200 2.51 12.95 -15.69
CA LYS A 200 3.45 12.00 -16.33
C LYS A 200 4.74 12.65 -16.77
N THR A 201 4.69 13.92 -17.11
CA THR A 201 5.88 14.70 -17.51
C THR A 201 6.94 14.82 -16.42
N LEU A 202 6.56 14.61 -15.15
CA LEU A 202 7.47 14.58 -14.00
C LEU A 202 8.10 13.19 -13.78
N LEU A 203 7.63 12.16 -14.48
CA LEU A 203 8.05 10.77 -14.31
C LEU A 203 9.03 10.31 -15.39
N GLY A 204 9.42 11.22 -16.31
CA GLY A 204 10.27 10.91 -17.45
C GLY A 204 9.49 10.62 -18.72
N THR A 205 10.16 10.00 -19.71
CA THR A 205 9.61 9.74 -21.05
C THR A 205 9.42 8.25 -21.36
N ALA A 206 9.62 7.38 -20.38
CA ALA A 206 9.46 5.94 -20.56
C ALA A 206 8.02 5.57 -20.91
N ALA A 207 7.84 4.59 -21.79
CA ALA A 207 6.52 4.09 -22.19
C ALA A 207 5.84 3.30 -21.06
N SER A 208 6.62 2.72 -20.15
CA SER A 208 6.17 2.01 -18.95
C SER A 208 7.11 2.31 -17.79
N ILE A 209 6.59 2.18 -16.58
CA ILE A 209 7.37 2.32 -15.35
C ILE A 209 7.08 1.11 -14.46
N ASN A 210 8.07 0.68 -13.69
CA ASN A 210 7.86 -0.23 -12.57
C ASN A 210 7.72 0.60 -11.29
N VAL A 211 6.84 0.18 -10.39
CA VAL A 211 6.59 0.90 -9.14
C VAL A 211 6.51 -0.09 -8.00
N TRP A 212 7.16 0.25 -6.90
CA TRP A 212 6.96 -0.42 -5.60
C TRP A 212 6.91 0.63 -4.50
N VAL A 213 6.40 0.25 -3.34
CA VAL A 213 6.26 1.13 -2.18
C VAL A 213 6.98 0.53 -0.97
N GLU A 214 7.61 1.38 -0.19
CA GLU A 214 8.31 1.00 1.02
C GLU A 214 8.02 1.98 2.14
N THR A 215 8.08 1.49 3.38
CA THR A 215 8.15 2.32 4.57
C THR A 215 9.59 2.47 5.00
N LYS A 216 10.05 3.71 5.13
CA LYS A 216 11.41 4.04 5.61
C LYS A 216 11.25 4.67 7.00
N LYS A 217 11.78 3.99 8.01
CA LYS A 217 11.68 4.46 9.39
C LYS A 217 12.96 5.21 9.80
N LYS A 218 12.79 6.33 10.50
CA LYS A 218 13.91 7.06 11.06
C LYS A 218 14.62 6.20 12.12
N ILE A 219 15.93 6.02 11.95
CA ILE A 219 16.80 5.32 12.89
C ILE A 219 17.42 6.35 13.85
#